data_71401f7bd8f8bc00c1833645631c7ce0
#
_entry.id   71401f7bd8f8bc00c1833645631c7ce0
#
_cell.length_a   1.000
_cell.length_b   1.000
_cell.length_c   1.000
_cell.angle_alpha   90.00
_cell.angle_beta   90.00
_cell.angle_gamma   90.00
#
_symmetry.space_group_name_H-M   'P 1'
#
loop_
_entity.id
_entity.type
_entity.pdbx_description
1 polymer ?
#
loop_
_entity_poly.entity_id
_entity_poly.type
_entity_poly.pdbx_seq_one_letter_code
_entity_poly.pdbx_strand_id
1 'polypeptide(L)'
;METMLNVTVNGTIHQYPYGTTYRAIAAEFQENYPHQILLVNRDGKLRELQKTVKRDCSLSMVTAADKPGRQTYERSAILLMLKAFYDVVGREQVEHVRVEFSLSNALFCRARGSFTLDDALLHRIEDRMRELVRQVLPIEKQSVDIEDAASFLTENGMEDKARLLKYRISSRVNLYTLDGFTDYFYGYMVPDTGYLQWFALELFEDGFILRLPSLEEPEQVGKFTPSMKVFQAMHDAEDRSAAMYISNVGEMDDMIAEGSATQLILAHEALMEKRVGDIAEEITRRKDVRFVMIAGPSSSGKTTFSHRLSTQLMACGLRPHPIATDNYFRNREDTPRDANGQYDFEGLGAMDVEQFNSDMSRLLKGETVDMPTFNFKKGVREYNGEKLTLGDGDVLVIEGIHCLNDEFSHSLPKESKYKIYISCLTTLNIDDHNRIPTTDARLLRRIERDARTRGYGAQATIKMWPSVRRGEEQNIFPYQDSADTVFNSSLIYETALLKPYVQPLLFGVPRGSDEYLEAKRLLKFLDYFLPVPADDVPQTSLMREFVGGGIYKT
;
A
#
# COMPACT_ATOMS: atom_id res chain seq x y z
N MET A 1 41.80 -7.44 -28.76
CA MET A 1 41.88 -6.96 -27.38
C MET A 1 40.44 -6.84 -26.87
N GLU A 2 40.12 -7.47 -25.75
CA GLU A 2 38.80 -7.27 -25.10
C GLU A 2 38.69 -5.81 -24.66
N THR A 3 37.56 -5.19 -24.97
CA THR A 3 37.28 -3.81 -24.54
C THR A 3 37.09 -3.80 -23.05
N MET A 4 38.00 -3.17 -22.31
CA MET A 4 37.87 -2.97 -20.86
C MET A 4 37.01 -1.74 -20.57
N LEU A 5 36.11 -1.85 -19.62
CA LEU A 5 35.22 -0.79 -19.19
C LEU A 5 35.54 -0.37 -17.75
N ASN A 6 35.47 0.92 -17.48
CA ASN A 6 35.61 1.47 -16.12
C ASN A 6 34.26 1.45 -15.41
N VAL A 7 34.18 0.70 -14.32
CA VAL A 7 33.01 0.57 -13.49
C VAL A 7 33.35 1.11 -12.10
N THR A 8 32.69 2.19 -11.71
CA THR A 8 32.86 2.76 -10.38
C THR A 8 31.92 2.05 -9.40
N VAL A 9 32.47 1.38 -8.39
CA VAL A 9 31.72 0.74 -7.30
C VAL A 9 32.17 1.36 -5.98
N ASN A 10 31.22 1.88 -5.17
CA ASN A 10 31.52 2.52 -3.89
C ASN A 10 32.61 3.61 -3.97
N GLY A 11 32.63 4.37 -5.08
CA GLY A 11 33.61 5.45 -5.32
C GLY A 11 34.97 4.99 -5.86
N THR A 12 35.21 3.68 -6.00
CA THR A 12 36.45 3.11 -6.54
C THR A 12 36.25 2.59 -7.97
N ILE A 13 37.19 2.88 -8.86
CA ILE A 13 37.15 2.43 -10.26
C ILE A 13 37.75 1.04 -10.38
N HIS A 14 37.00 0.13 -10.97
CA HIS A 14 37.37 -1.23 -11.32
C HIS A 14 37.28 -1.41 -12.83
N GLN A 15 38.10 -2.27 -13.41
CA GLN A 15 38.11 -2.58 -14.85
C GLN A 15 37.51 -3.95 -15.11
N TYR A 16 36.49 -4.01 -15.97
CA TYR A 16 35.83 -5.26 -16.38
C TYR A 16 35.77 -5.36 -17.90
N PRO A 17 35.89 -6.60 -18.44
CA PRO A 17 35.64 -6.85 -19.85
C PRO A 17 34.21 -6.41 -20.26
N TYR A 18 34.06 -5.91 -21.47
CA TYR A 18 32.73 -5.69 -22.07
C TYR A 18 31.93 -6.98 -22.03
N GLY A 19 30.68 -6.89 -21.56
CA GLY A 19 29.78 -8.04 -21.45
C GLY A 19 29.85 -8.78 -20.11
N THR A 20 30.71 -8.37 -19.16
CA THR A 20 30.66 -8.90 -17.79
C THR A 20 29.27 -8.72 -17.18
N THR A 21 28.73 -9.78 -16.58
CA THR A 21 27.40 -9.70 -15.92
C THR A 21 27.47 -8.91 -14.62
N TYR A 22 26.39 -8.24 -14.27
CA TYR A 22 26.29 -7.58 -12.95
C TYR A 22 26.35 -8.61 -11.81
N ARG A 23 25.94 -9.87 -12.06
CA ARG A 23 26.08 -10.98 -11.10
C ARG A 23 27.55 -11.26 -10.75
N ALA A 24 28.41 -11.32 -11.74
CA ALA A 24 29.87 -11.55 -11.53
C ALA A 24 30.45 -10.38 -10.70
N ILE A 25 30.12 -9.14 -11.06
CA ILE A 25 30.56 -7.96 -10.30
C ILE A 25 30.00 -8.00 -8.87
N ALA A 26 28.71 -8.24 -8.69
CA ALA A 26 28.08 -8.29 -7.37
C ALA A 26 28.71 -9.36 -6.47
N ALA A 27 29.10 -10.52 -7.02
CA ALA A 27 29.75 -11.59 -6.28
C ALA A 27 31.09 -11.16 -5.67
N GLU A 28 31.87 -10.32 -6.36
CA GLU A 28 33.14 -9.79 -5.85
C GLU A 28 32.96 -8.84 -4.65
N PHE A 29 31.79 -8.21 -4.55
CA PHE A 29 31.49 -7.25 -3.48
C PHE A 29 30.54 -7.81 -2.41
N GLN A 30 30.03 -9.05 -2.55
CA GLN A 30 29.03 -9.59 -1.62
C GLN A 30 29.50 -9.56 -0.16
N GLU A 31 30.75 -9.84 0.11
CA GLU A 31 31.31 -9.83 1.48
C GLU A 31 31.27 -8.45 2.16
N ASN A 32 31.18 -7.37 1.37
CA ASN A 32 31.06 -6.01 1.89
C ASN A 32 29.62 -5.62 2.30
N TYR A 33 28.65 -6.50 2.05
CA TYR A 33 27.25 -6.26 2.33
C TYR A 33 26.71 -7.35 3.26
N PRO A 34 25.99 -6.98 4.34
CA PRO A 34 25.48 -7.94 5.32
C PRO A 34 24.39 -8.84 4.75
N HIS A 35 23.73 -8.40 3.66
CA HIS A 35 22.61 -9.09 3.03
C HIS A 35 22.87 -9.36 1.56
N GLN A 36 22.17 -10.37 1.03
CA GLN A 36 22.32 -10.80 -0.35
C GLN A 36 22.01 -9.66 -1.34
N ILE A 37 22.94 -9.41 -2.29
CA ILE A 37 22.75 -8.44 -3.37
C ILE A 37 21.80 -9.05 -4.40
N LEU A 38 20.69 -8.37 -4.70
CA LEU A 38 19.64 -8.84 -5.61
C LEU A 38 19.57 -8.06 -6.91
N LEU A 39 19.99 -6.79 -6.91
CA LEU A 39 20.02 -5.89 -8.07
C LEU A 39 21.23 -4.98 -7.99
N VAL A 40 21.49 -4.28 -9.10
CA VAL A 40 22.38 -3.11 -9.11
C VAL A 40 21.62 -1.87 -9.57
N ASN A 41 21.96 -0.72 -9.00
CA ASN A 41 21.58 0.58 -9.53
C ASN A 41 22.74 1.09 -10.39
N ARG A 42 22.52 1.13 -11.72
CA ARG A 42 23.48 1.66 -12.68
C ARG A 42 23.06 3.06 -13.12
N ASP A 43 23.84 4.06 -12.75
CA ASP A 43 23.61 5.45 -13.17
C ASP A 43 22.14 5.90 -12.91
N GLY A 44 21.59 5.61 -11.73
CA GLY A 44 20.20 5.93 -11.38
C GLY A 44 19.14 5.03 -12.05
N LYS A 45 19.52 3.82 -12.51
CA LYS A 45 18.59 2.84 -13.10
C LYS A 45 18.84 1.44 -12.54
N LEU A 46 17.82 0.84 -11.96
CA LEU A 46 17.89 -0.56 -11.51
C LEU A 46 18.12 -1.51 -12.67
N ARG A 47 18.95 -2.54 -12.42
CA ARG A 47 19.29 -3.61 -13.36
C ARG A 47 19.30 -4.95 -12.63
N GLU A 48 18.77 -5.95 -13.31
CA GLU A 48 18.86 -7.36 -12.90
C GLU A 48 20.31 -7.87 -13.04
N LEU A 49 20.70 -8.77 -12.16
CA LEU A 49 22.08 -9.29 -12.08
C LEU A 49 22.52 -10.08 -13.32
N GLN A 50 21.59 -10.69 -14.07
CA GLN A 50 21.88 -11.40 -15.32
C GLN A 50 22.18 -10.47 -16.52
N LYS A 51 21.92 -9.16 -16.40
CA LYS A 51 22.30 -8.19 -17.42
C LYS A 51 23.79 -7.88 -17.37
N THR A 52 24.32 -7.31 -18.46
CA THR A 52 25.76 -7.10 -18.66
C THR A 52 26.12 -5.61 -18.70
N VAL A 53 27.36 -5.32 -18.33
CA VAL A 53 27.98 -4.00 -18.52
C VAL A 53 28.35 -3.82 -19.99
N LYS A 54 27.92 -2.69 -20.58
CA LYS A 54 28.14 -2.37 -22.01
C LYS A 54 28.80 -1.01 -22.22
N ARG A 55 29.12 -0.29 -21.16
CA ARG A 55 29.77 1.03 -21.16
C ARG A 55 30.29 1.35 -19.77
N ASP A 56 31.16 2.32 -19.66
CA ASP A 56 31.56 2.90 -18.39
C ASP A 56 30.34 3.37 -17.59
N CYS A 57 30.30 3.10 -16.30
CA CYS A 57 29.16 3.41 -15.45
C CYS A 57 29.53 3.42 -13.97
N SER A 58 28.62 3.99 -13.15
CA SER A 58 28.64 3.84 -11.71
C SER A 58 27.62 2.81 -11.27
N LEU A 59 28.00 1.96 -10.32
CA LEU A 59 27.13 0.95 -9.71
C LEU A 59 27.03 1.17 -8.21
N SER A 60 25.82 1.09 -7.69
CA SER A 60 25.54 0.81 -6.28
C SER A 60 24.77 -0.50 -6.16
N MET A 61 25.10 -1.29 -5.14
CA MET A 61 24.47 -2.58 -4.90
C MET A 61 23.11 -2.37 -4.21
N VAL A 62 22.15 -3.22 -4.53
CA VAL A 62 20.82 -3.23 -3.93
C VAL A 62 20.58 -4.60 -3.33
N THR A 63 20.42 -4.64 -2.01
CA THR A 63 20.30 -5.86 -1.22
C THR A 63 18.87 -6.25 -0.92
N ALA A 64 18.67 -7.40 -0.28
CA ALA A 64 17.38 -7.86 0.21
C ALA A 64 16.76 -6.94 1.30
N ALA A 65 17.58 -6.16 2.00
CA ALA A 65 17.15 -5.16 2.99
C ALA A 65 16.68 -3.83 2.36
N ASP A 66 16.90 -3.65 1.05
CA ASP A 66 16.43 -2.46 0.35
C ASP A 66 15.04 -2.70 -0.25
N LYS A 67 14.17 -1.68 -0.25
CA LYS A 67 12.80 -1.78 -0.80
C LYS A 67 12.75 -2.37 -2.21
N PRO A 68 13.58 -1.94 -3.20
CA PRO A 68 13.59 -2.56 -4.53
C PRO A 68 14.04 -4.02 -4.54
N GLY A 69 15.00 -4.37 -3.67
CA GLY A 69 15.45 -5.76 -3.50
C GLY A 69 14.35 -6.64 -2.92
N ARG A 70 13.70 -6.20 -1.84
CA ARG A 70 12.55 -6.90 -1.24
C ARG A 70 11.41 -7.13 -2.25
N GLN A 71 11.06 -6.11 -3.06
CA GLN A 71 10.06 -6.26 -4.11
C GLN A 71 10.48 -7.23 -5.22
N THR A 72 11.77 -7.31 -5.52
CA THR A 72 12.33 -8.27 -6.47
C THR A 72 12.25 -9.68 -5.93
N TYR A 73 12.60 -9.88 -4.66
CA TYR A 73 12.45 -11.15 -3.96
C TYR A 73 11.00 -11.63 -3.95
N GLU A 74 10.06 -10.77 -3.55
CA GLU A 74 8.62 -11.06 -3.49
C GLU A 74 8.09 -11.56 -4.84
N ARG A 75 8.35 -10.84 -5.93
CA ARG A 75 7.91 -11.25 -7.28
C ARG A 75 8.50 -12.58 -7.70
N SER A 76 9.78 -12.80 -7.42
CA SER A 76 10.45 -14.05 -7.78
C SER A 76 9.94 -15.23 -6.96
N ALA A 77 9.61 -15.01 -5.68
CA ALA A 77 9.01 -16.02 -4.83
C ALA A 77 7.57 -16.37 -5.26
N ILE A 78 6.80 -15.40 -5.76
CA ILE A 78 5.49 -15.66 -6.37
C ILE A 78 5.65 -16.56 -7.61
N LEU A 79 6.57 -16.25 -8.52
CA LEU A 79 6.84 -17.09 -9.69
C LEU A 79 7.24 -18.52 -9.30
N LEU A 80 8.11 -18.67 -8.28
CA LEU A 80 8.53 -19.96 -7.74
C LEU A 80 7.34 -20.74 -7.16
N MET A 81 6.49 -20.06 -6.37
CA MET A 81 5.28 -20.66 -5.78
C MET A 81 4.31 -21.15 -6.87
N LEU A 82 4.03 -20.31 -7.88
CA LEU A 82 3.14 -20.68 -8.98
C LEU A 82 3.68 -21.89 -9.76
N LYS A 83 4.97 -21.88 -10.13
CA LYS A 83 5.62 -23.04 -10.77
C LYS A 83 5.45 -24.31 -9.94
N ALA A 84 5.75 -24.25 -8.64
CA ALA A 84 5.61 -25.40 -7.74
C ALA A 84 4.16 -25.85 -7.61
N PHE A 85 3.21 -24.91 -7.56
CA PHE A 85 1.78 -25.20 -7.48
C PHE A 85 1.31 -26.01 -8.72
N TYR A 86 1.64 -25.52 -9.91
CA TYR A 86 1.29 -26.20 -11.16
C TYR A 86 2.01 -27.53 -11.35
N ASP A 87 3.25 -27.67 -10.85
CA ASP A 87 3.98 -28.95 -10.88
C ASP A 87 3.32 -30.02 -10.00
N VAL A 88 2.80 -29.65 -8.83
CA VAL A 88 2.25 -30.59 -7.84
C VAL A 88 0.80 -30.95 -8.15
N VAL A 89 0.01 -29.97 -8.59
CA VAL A 89 -1.44 -30.14 -8.81
C VAL A 89 -1.73 -30.60 -10.24
N GLY A 90 -0.96 -30.13 -11.22
CA GLY A 90 -1.23 -30.30 -12.65
C GLY A 90 -2.02 -29.11 -13.22
N ARG A 91 -1.56 -28.62 -14.36
CA ARG A 91 -2.10 -27.40 -14.98
C ARG A 91 -3.61 -27.51 -15.26
N GLU A 92 -4.06 -28.65 -15.71
CA GLU A 92 -5.46 -28.92 -16.08
C GLU A 92 -6.42 -28.97 -14.90
N GLN A 93 -5.89 -29.12 -13.67
CA GLN A 93 -6.68 -29.16 -12.44
C GLN A 93 -6.80 -27.78 -11.78
N VAL A 94 -5.94 -26.83 -12.18
CA VAL A 94 -5.91 -25.48 -11.60
C VAL A 94 -6.68 -24.52 -12.49
N GLU A 95 -7.77 -23.98 -11.99
CA GLU A 95 -8.50 -22.91 -12.64
C GLU A 95 -7.73 -21.58 -12.54
N HIS A 96 -7.39 -21.16 -11.32
CA HIS A 96 -6.50 -20.04 -11.06
C HIS A 96 -5.85 -20.13 -9.67
N VAL A 97 -4.69 -19.48 -9.55
CA VAL A 97 -4.06 -19.12 -8.28
C VAL A 97 -3.91 -17.61 -8.25
N ARG A 98 -4.50 -16.94 -7.28
CA ARG A 98 -4.51 -15.48 -7.19
C ARG A 98 -3.77 -15.00 -5.97
N VAL A 99 -2.91 -13.98 -6.12
CA VAL A 99 -2.26 -13.26 -5.02
C VAL A 99 -3.12 -12.05 -4.70
N GLU A 100 -3.95 -12.15 -3.66
CA GLU A 100 -4.98 -11.15 -3.36
C GLU A 100 -4.40 -9.87 -2.75
N PHE A 101 -3.86 -9.97 -1.56
CA PHE A 101 -3.36 -8.81 -0.83
C PHE A 101 -2.27 -9.19 0.17
N SER A 102 -1.56 -8.17 0.68
CA SER A 102 -0.61 -8.37 1.79
C SER A 102 -1.32 -8.25 3.13
N LEU A 103 -1.02 -9.18 4.03
CA LEU A 103 -1.51 -9.20 5.40
C LEU A 103 -0.32 -9.42 6.34
N SER A 104 -0.03 -8.44 7.20
CA SER A 104 1.20 -8.47 8.00
C SER A 104 2.44 -8.64 7.09
N ASN A 105 3.29 -9.62 7.34
CA ASN A 105 4.48 -9.96 6.55
C ASN A 105 4.26 -11.08 5.53
N ALA A 106 3.02 -11.37 5.16
CA ALA A 106 2.65 -12.42 4.23
C ALA A 106 1.79 -11.90 3.07
N LEU A 107 1.64 -12.72 2.05
CA LEU A 107 0.69 -12.53 0.95
C LEU A 107 -0.43 -13.56 1.12
N PHE A 108 -1.67 -13.08 1.18
CA PHE A 108 -2.83 -13.95 1.13
C PHE A 108 -3.11 -14.34 -0.31
N CYS A 109 -3.27 -15.64 -0.53
CA CYS A 109 -3.48 -16.23 -1.84
C CYS A 109 -4.72 -17.12 -1.82
N ARG A 110 -5.47 -17.10 -2.93
CA ARG A 110 -6.57 -18.05 -3.18
C ARG A 110 -6.23 -18.92 -4.37
N ALA A 111 -6.62 -20.17 -4.31
CA ALA A 111 -6.50 -21.12 -5.40
C ALA A 111 -7.83 -21.82 -5.63
N ARG A 112 -8.24 -21.95 -6.89
CA ARG A 112 -9.45 -22.67 -7.30
C ARG A 112 -9.13 -23.67 -8.39
N GLY A 113 -9.89 -24.77 -8.39
CA GLY A 113 -9.74 -25.85 -9.36
C GLY A 113 -10.30 -27.17 -8.84
N SER A 114 -9.93 -28.24 -9.51
CA SER A 114 -10.38 -29.61 -9.18
C SER A 114 -9.43 -30.30 -8.17
N PHE A 115 -9.14 -29.65 -7.05
CA PHE A 115 -8.30 -30.16 -5.96
C PHE A 115 -8.84 -29.71 -4.59
N THR A 116 -8.38 -30.33 -3.53
CA THR A 116 -8.66 -29.88 -2.16
C THR A 116 -7.45 -29.14 -1.64
N LEU A 117 -7.63 -27.88 -1.25
CA LEU A 117 -6.60 -27.07 -0.61
C LEU A 117 -6.56 -27.45 0.88
N ASP A 118 -5.50 -28.13 1.29
CA ASP A 118 -5.26 -28.54 2.66
C ASP A 118 -3.77 -28.45 3.02
N ASP A 119 -3.44 -28.67 4.29
CA ASP A 119 -2.05 -28.63 4.76
C ASP A 119 -1.15 -29.64 4.03
N ALA A 120 -1.67 -30.82 3.69
CA ALA A 120 -0.89 -31.84 2.99
C ALA A 120 -0.52 -31.41 1.57
N LEU A 121 -1.43 -30.74 0.86
CA LEU A 121 -1.15 -30.17 -0.45
C LEU A 121 -0.13 -29.05 -0.34
N LEU A 122 -0.31 -28.11 0.61
CA LEU A 122 0.61 -27.00 0.81
C LEU A 122 2.03 -27.44 1.17
N HIS A 123 2.17 -28.46 2.02
CA HIS A 123 3.48 -29.05 2.31
C HIS A 123 4.15 -29.62 1.05
N ARG A 124 3.41 -30.35 0.20
CA ARG A 124 3.98 -30.85 -1.07
C ARG A 124 4.42 -29.72 -2.00
N ILE A 125 3.65 -28.62 -2.05
CA ILE A 125 4.00 -27.44 -2.85
C ILE A 125 5.26 -26.78 -2.28
N GLU A 126 5.34 -26.59 -0.96
CA GLU A 126 6.52 -26.03 -0.31
C GLU A 126 7.75 -26.90 -0.52
N ASP A 127 7.62 -28.22 -0.40
CA ASP A 127 8.72 -29.17 -0.68
C ASP A 127 9.20 -29.04 -2.13
N ARG A 128 8.28 -28.89 -3.10
CA ARG A 128 8.62 -28.64 -4.49
C ARG A 128 9.32 -27.31 -4.70
N MET A 129 8.87 -26.24 -4.03
CA MET A 129 9.58 -24.95 -4.04
C MET A 129 11.03 -25.12 -3.54
N ARG A 130 11.23 -25.83 -2.42
CA ARG A 130 12.57 -26.09 -1.86
C ARG A 130 13.44 -26.93 -2.79
N GLU A 131 12.84 -27.88 -3.51
CA GLU A 131 13.54 -28.66 -4.53
C GLU A 131 14.02 -27.78 -5.68
N LEU A 132 13.16 -26.93 -6.24
CA LEU A 132 13.49 -25.98 -7.30
C LEU A 132 14.61 -25.00 -6.86
N VAL A 133 14.60 -24.58 -5.58
CA VAL A 133 15.66 -23.73 -5.02
C VAL A 133 17.00 -24.45 -5.00
N ARG A 134 17.02 -25.74 -4.57
CA ARG A 134 18.25 -26.55 -4.54
C ARG A 134 18.83 -26.81 -5.94
N GLN A 135 18.00 -26.83 -6.98
CA GLN A 135 18.42 -27.03 -8.36
C GLN A 135 19.05 -25.76 -8.96
N VAL A 136 18.90 -24.59 -8.32
CA VAL A 136 19.46 -23.30 -8.80
C VAL A 136 19.08 -23.01 -10.26
N LEU A 137 17.79 -23.14 -10.57
CA LEU A 137 17.28 -22.99 -11.93
C LEU A 137 17.23 -21.52 -12.35
N PRO A 138 17.65 -21.18 -13.57
CA PRO A 138 17.63 -19.80 -14.05
C PRO A 138 16.19 -19.28 -14.21
N ILE A 139 15.99 -18.00 -13.87
CA ILE A 139 14.78 -17.23 -14.20
C ILE A 139 15.08 -16.44 -15.46
N GLU A 140 14.62 -16.94 -16.58
CA GLU A 140 14.90 -16.38 -17.89
C GLU A 140 13.94 -15.23 -18.20
N LYS A 141 14.50 -14.15 -18.75
CA LYS A 141 13.74 -12.98 -19.17
C LYS A 141 13.77 -12.84 -20.67
N GLN A 142 12.61 -12.85 -21.28
CA GLN A 142 12.41 -12.61 -22.70
C GLN A 142 11.60 -11.34 -22.94
N SER A 143 12.10 -10.45 -23.81
CA SER A 143 11.32 -9.32 -24.32
C SER A 143 10.63 -9.75 -25.61
N VAL A 144 9.31 -9.70 -25.61
CA VAL A 144 8.47 -10.12 -26.74
C VAL A 144 7.57 -8.98 -27.20
N ASP A 145 7.07 -9.06 -28.42
CA ASP A 145 6.07 -8.11 -28.89
C ASP A 145 4.75 -8.29 -28.11
N ILE A 146 4.02 -7.21 -27.90
CA ILE A 146 2.85 -7.23 -27.02
C ILE A 146 1.73 -8.14 -27.54
N GLU A 147 1.56 -8.22 -28.87
CA GLU A 147 0.57 -9.06 -29.52
C GLU A 147 0.91 -10.55 -29.37
N ASP A 148 2.20 -10.90 -29.55
CA ASP A 148 2.70 -12.26 -29.31
C ASP A 148 2.55 -12.67 -27.85
N ALA A 149 2.82 -11.74 -26.92
CA ALA A 149 2.64 -11.98 -25.49
C ALA A 149 1.16 -12.19 -25.13
N ALA A 150 0.26 -11.37 -25.67
CA ALA A 150 -1.19 -11.49 -25.42
C ALA A 150 -1.71 -12.84 -25.94
N SER A 151 -1.32 -13.24 -27.16
CA SER A 151 -1.68 -14.54 -27.74
C SER A 151 -1.18 -15.71 -26.88
N PHE A 152 0.10 -15.68 -26.48
CA PHE A 152 0.68 -16.69 -25.60
C PHE A 152 -0.04 -16.78 -24.25
N LEU A 153 -0.36 -15.65 -23.62
CA LEU A 153 -1.06 -15.62 -22.32
C LEU A 153 -2.49 -16.17 -22.44
N THR A 154 -3.21 -15.84 -23.50
CA THR A 154 -4.56 -16.39 -23.78
C THR A 154 -4.50 -17.90 -23.99
N GLU A 155 -3.58 -18.41 -24.81
CA GLU A 155 -3.39 -19.85 -25.05
C GLU A 155 -3.05 -20.62 -23.77
N ASN A 156 -2.46 -19.95 -22.79
CA ASN A 156 -2.11 -20.52 -21.50
C ASN A 156 -3.14 -20.21 -20.39
N GLY A 157 -4.36 -19.73 -20.72
CA GLY A 157 -5.43 -19.47 -19.75
C GLY A 157 -5.16 -18.30 -18.80
N MET A 158 -4.30 -17.34 -19.17
CA MET A 158 -4.00 -16.12 -18.43
C MET A 158 -4.70 -14.92 -19.07
N GLU A 159 -6.04 -15.02 -19.19
CA GLU A 159 -6.84 -14.01 -19.89
C GLU A 159 -6.83 -12.64 -19.22
N ASP A 160 -6.71 -12.60 -17.89
CA ASP A 160 -6.56 -11.37 -17.10
C ASP A 160 -5.35 -10.54 -17.56
N LYS A 161 -4.22 -11.20 -17.85
CA LYS A 161 -3.00 -10.56 -18.33
C LYS A 161 -3.09 -10.17 -19.82
N ALA A 162 -3.66 -11.03 -20.65
CA ALA A 162 -3.90 -10.72 -22.06
C ALA A 162 -4.79 -9.47 -22.20
N ARG A 163 -5.85 -9.38 -21.40
CA ARG A 163 -6.76 -8.23 -21.32
C ARG A 163 -6.03 -6.97 -20.89
N LEU A 164 -5.18 -7.05 -19.85
CA LEU A 164 -4.36 -5.94 -19.37
C LEU A 164 -3.43 -5.41 -20.46
N LEU A 165 -2.81 -6.30 -21.25
CA LEU A 165 -1.88 -5.91 -22.32
C LEU A 165 -2.54 -5.11 -23.45
N LYS A 166 -3.85 -5.24 -23.68
CA LYS A 166 -4.62 -4.48 -24.65
C LYS A 166 -4.50 -2.96 -24.45
N TYR A 167 -4.34 -2.50 -23.19
CA TYR A 167 -4.27 -1.09 -22.83
C TYR A 167 -2.86 -0.54 -22.67
N ARG A 168 -1.85 -1.37 -22.95
CA ARG A 168 -0.44 -0.96 -22.85
C ARG A 168 -0.01 -0.20 -24.12
N ILE A 169 0.61 0.98 -23.92
CA ILE A 169 1.16 1.79 -25.03
C ILE A 169 2.50 1.22 -25.52
N SER A 170 3.18 0.42 -24.69
CA SER A 170 4.46 -0.19 -25.05
C SER A 170 4.29 -1.24 -26.13
N SER A 171 5.14 -1.25 -27.15
CA SER A 171 5.16 -2.28 -28.18
C SER A 171 5.74 -3.61 -27.70
N ARG A 172 6.44 -3.63 -26.58
CA ARG A 172 7.10 -4.83 -26.03
C ARG A 172 6.87 -4.97 -24.54
N VAL A 173 6.76 -6.23 -24.09
CA VAL A 173 6.68 -6.61 -22.68
C VAL A 173 7.72 -7.66 -22.34
N ASN A 174 7.97 -7.88 -21.04
CA ASN A 174 8.89 -8.89 -20.58
C ASN A 174 8.12 -10.06 -19.98
N LEU A 175 8.34 -11.25 -20.49
CA LEU A 175 7.91 -12.49 -19.87
C LEU A 175 9.08 -13.12 -19.12
N TYR A 176 8.77 -13.85 -18.05
CA TYR A 176 9.74 -14.56 -17.24
C TYR A 176 9.41 -16.05 -17.25
N THR A 177 10.43 -16.87 -17.52
CA THR A 177 10.29 -18.33 -17.59
C THR A 177 11.13 -18.99 -16.50
N LEU A 178 10.50 -19.88 -15.74
CA LEU A 178 11.15 -20.77 -14.78
C LEU A 178 10.81 -22.21 -15.13
N ASP A 179 11.78 -22.98 -15.62
CA ASP A 179 11.65 -24.41 -15.91
C ASP A 179 10.35 -24.72 -16.70
N GLY A 180 10.17 -24.05 -17.85
CA GLY A 180 9.02 -24.21 -18.74
C GLY A 180 7.72 -23.52 -18.31
N PHE A 181 7.63 -22.98 -17.10
CA PHE A 181 6.52 -22.14 -16.69
C PHE A 181 6.82 -20.68 -17.00
N THR A 182 6.03 -20.06 -17.86
CA THR A 182 6.22 -18.67 -18.31
C THR A 182 5.06 -17.81 -17.84
N ASP A 183 5.40 -16.63 -17.28
CA ASP A 183 4.42 -15.67 -16.78
C ASP A 183 4.86 -14.22 -17.00
N TYR A 184 3.91 -13.30 -16.85
CA TYR A 184 4.11 -11.87 -16.93
C TYR A 184 4.26 -11.23 -15.55
N PHE A 185 5.37 -10.50 -15.35
CA PHE A 185 5.56 -9.67 -14.16
C PHE A 185 6.09 -8.29 -14.52
N TYR A 186 5.53 -7.26 -13.90
CA TYR A 186 6.05 -5.90 -14.05
C TYR A 186 7.12 -5.61 -12.99
N GLY A 187 8.38 -5.65 -13.34
CA GLY A 187 9.45 -5.37 -12.39
C GLY A 187 10.69 -6.19 -12.66
N TYR A 188 11.48 -6.38 -11.63
CA TYR A 188 12.74 -7.10 -11.69
C TYR A 188 12.61 -8.43 -10.97
N MET A 189 13.38 -9.44 -11.44
CA MET A 189 13.48 -10.77 -10.86
C MET A 189 14.92 -11.06 -10.44
N VAL A 190 15.11 -11.98 -9.50
CA VAL A 190 16.41 -12.57 -9.18
C VAL A 190 16.90 -13.43 -10.35
N PRO A 191 18.22 -13.67 -10.48
CA PRO A 191 18.75 -14.41 -11.65
C PRO A 191 18.39 -15.90 -11.68
N ASP A 192 18.23 -16.53 -10.53
CA ASP A 192 17.88 -17.94 -10.41
C ASP A 192 17.20 -18.25 -9.06
N THR A 193 16.68 -19.46 -8.92
CA THR A 193 15.95 -19.91 -7.73
C THR A 193 16.82 -20.03 -6.48
N GLY A 194 18.14 -20.15 -6.61
CA GLY A 194 19.07 -20.22 -5.47
C GLY A 194 19.07 -18.98 -4.59
N TYR A 195 18.56 -17.85 -5.09
CA TYR A 195 18.36 -16.63 -4.31
C TYR A 195 17.13 -16.68 -3.40
N LEU A 196 16.20 -17.65 -3.58
CA LEU A 196 14.90 -17.70 -2.92
C LEU A 196 14.88 -18.73 -1.80
N GLN A 197 15.67 -18.53 -0.74
CA GLN A 197 15.85 -19.50 0.35
C GLN A 197 14.79 -19.38 1.46
N TRP A 198 14.14 -18.21 1.60
CA TRP A 198 13.34 -17.86 2.76
C TRP A 198 11.88 -17.66 2.38
N PHE A 199 11.06 -18.68 2.62
CA PHE A 199 9.61 -18.65 2.43
C PHE A 199 8.95 -19.74 3.27
N ALA A 200 7.64 -19.63 3.50
CA ALA A 200 6.80 -20.69 4.02
C ALA A 200 5.37 -20.56 3.48
N LEU A 201 4.68 -21.67 3.31
CA LEU A 201 3.27 -21.73 2.99
C LEU A 201 2.48 -22.21 4.21
N GLU A 202 1.31 -21.62 4.46
CA GLU A 202 0.46 -21.96 5.58
C GLU A 202 -1.01 -21.81 5.18
N LEU A 203 -1.86 -22.78 5.54
CA LEU A 203 -3.29 -22.70 5.31
C LEU A 203 -3.87 -21.55 6.15
N PHE A 204 -4.72 -20.72 5.55
CA PHE A 204 -5.30 -19.59 6.24
C PHE A 204 -6.68 -19.26 5.67
N GLU A 205 -7.72 -19.36 6.54
CA GLU A 205 -9.11 -19.12 6.17
C GLU A 205 -9.54 -19.95 4.92
N ASP A 206 -10.05 -19.28 3.89
CA ASP A 206 -10.48 -19.91 2.62
C ASP A 206 -9.37 -19.97 1.55
N GLY A 207 -8.13 -19.74 1.94
CA GLY A 207 -6.96 -19.73 1.08
C GLY A 207 -5.69 -20.15 1.80
N PHE A 208 -4.58 -19.58 1.42
CA PHE A 208 -3.28 -19.80 2.06
C PHE A 208 -2.44 -18.54 2.06
N ILE A 209 -1.41 -18.50 2.86
CA ILE A 209 -0.45 -17.40 2.91
C ILE A 209 0.91 -17.85 2.40
N LEU A 210 1.53 -17.00 1.58
CA LEU A 210 2.96 -17.04 1.26
C LEU A 210 3.68 -16.09 2.20
N ARG A 211 4.37 -16.64 3.20
CA ARG A 211 5.19 -15.87 4.15
C ARG A 211 6.57 -15.64 3.58
N LEU A 212 7.04 -14.40 3.69
CA LEU A 212 8.31 -13.95 3.14
C LEU A 212 9.08 -13.12 4.18
N PRO A 213 10.41 -12.97 4.04
CA PRO A 213 11.22 -12.09 4.89
C PRO A 213 10.71 -10.66 4.93
N SER A 214 10.95 -9.93 6.02
CA SER A 214 10.72 -8.48 6.12
C SER A 214 11.94 -7.69 5.61
N LEU A 215 11.84 -6.36 5.59
CA LEU A 215 12.98 -5.49 5.29
C LEU A 215 14.01 -5.48 6.43
N GLU A 216 13.53 -5.61 7.67
CA GLU A 216 14.33 -5.61 8.89
C GLU A 216 15.05 -6.95 9.08
N GLU A 217 14.41 -8.04 8.66
CA GLU A 217 14.92 -9.42 8.77
C GLU A 217 14.86 -10.11 7.40
N PRO A 218 15.74 -9.74 6.44
CA PRO A 218 15.64 -10.20 5.05
C PRO A 218 16.09 -11.65 4.82
N GLU A 219 16.61 -12.31 5.84
CA GLU A 219 17.14 -13.69 5.77
C GLU A 219 16.42 -14.66 6.71
N GLN A 220 15.20 -14.32 7.14
CA GLN A 220 14.36 -15.23 7.90
C GLN A 220 12.87 -14.96 7.66
N VAL A 221 12.07 -15.99 7.84
CA VAL A 221 10.61 -15.88 7.80
C VAL A 221 10.11 -15.62 9.21
N GLY A 222 9.68 -14.38 9.49
CA GLY A 222 9.15 -13.99 10.79
C GLY A 222 7.82 -14.66 11.15
N LYS A 223 7.34 -14.49 12.39
CA LYS A 223 6.02 -14.97 12.79
C LYS A 223 4.92 -14.25 12.02
N PHE A 224 3.88 -14.98 11.67
CA PHE A 224 2.67 -14.41 11.10
C PHE A 224 1.69 -14.05 12.23
N THR A 225 1.38 -12.78 12.35
CA THR A 225 0.44 -12.23 13.35
C THR A 225 -0.53 -11.28 12.65
N PRO A 226 -1.57 -11.83 11.98
CA PRO A 226 -2.50 -11.02 11.21
C PRO A 226 -3.49 -10.29 12.12
N SER A 227 -3.91 -9.09 11.69
CA SER A 227 -5.14 -8.50 12.20
C SER A 227 -6.33 -9.12 11.48
N MET A 228 -7.15 -9.89 12.22
CA MET A 228 -8.33 -10.54 11.65
C MET A 228 -9.38 -9.51 11.19
N LYS A 229 -9.49 -8.37 11.85
CA LYS A 229 -10.41 -7.29 11.43
C LYS A 229 -9.99 -6.66 10.12
N VAL A 230 -8.68 -6.46 9.90
CA VAL A 230 -8.14 -5.96 8.63
C VAL A 230 -8.31 -7.01 7.54
N PHE A 231 -8.02 -8.29 7.83
CA PHE A 231 -8.27 -9.39 6.91
C PHE A 231 -9.73 -9.39 6.44
N GLN A 232 -10.69 -9.42 7.37
CA GLN A 232 -12.11 -9.44 7.03
C GLN A 232 -12.53 -8.23 6.19
N ALA A 233 -12.02 -7.04 6.50
CA ALA A 233 -12.33 -5.83 5.73
C ALA A 233 -11.78 -5.88 4.29
N MET A 234 -10.62 -6.50 4.07
CA MET A 234 -10.04 -6.70 2.74
C MET A 234 -10.77 -7.80 1.97
N HIS A 235 -10.98 -8.93 2.61
CA HIS A 235 -11.70 -10.07 2.05
C HIS A 235 -13.12 -9.69 1.59
N ASP A 236 -13.89 -9.01 2.45
CA ASP A 236 -15.21 -8.49 2.09
C ASP A 236 -15.18 -7.46 0.96
N ALA A 237 -14.12 -6.65 0.86
CA ALA A 237 -13.99 -5.66 -0.20
C ALA A 237 -13.68 -6.35 -1.55
N GLU A 238 -12.86 -7.38 -1.53
CA GLU A 238 -12.53 -8.18 -2.71
C GLU A 238 -13.77 -8.93 -3.23
N ASP A 239 -14.49 -9.63 -2.36
CA ASP A 239 -15.73 -10.35 -2.71
C ASP A 239 -16.79 -9.40 -3.33
N ARG A 240 -16.90 -8.16 -2.81
CA ARG A 240 -17.81 -7.16 -3.39
C ARG A 240 -17.34 -6.65 -4.76
N SER A 241 -16.04 -6.48 -4.96
CA SER A 241 -15.48 -6.09 -6.27
C SER A 241 -15.71 -7.20 -7.30
N ALA A 242 -15.49 -8.45 -6.92
CA ALA A 242 -15.78 -9.61 -7.76
C ALA A 242 -17.27 -9.71 -8.13
N ALA A 243 -18.18 -9.41 -7.17
CA ALA A 243 -19.63 -9.35 -7.43
C ALA A 243 -20.03 -8.24 -8.40
N MET A 244 -19.19 -7.22 -8.59
CA MET A 244 -19.33 -6.17 -9.61
C MET A 244 -18.59 -6.50 -10.92
N TYR A 245 -18.06 -7.72 -11.06
CA TYR A 245 -17.25 -8.18 -12.20
C TYR A 245 -15.95 -7.39 -12.42
N ILE A 246 -15.33 -6.89 -11.34
CA ILE A 246 -14.08 -6.15 -11.40
C ILE A 246 -13.11 -6.73 -10.37
N SER A 247 -12.24 -7.60 -10.82
CA SER A 247 -11.21 -8.23 -9.98
C SER A 247 -9.80 -7.73 -10.28
N ASN A 248 -9.58 -7.11 -11.45
CA ASN A 248 -8.27 -6.63 -11.89
C ASN A 248 -8.37 -5.36 -12.75
N VAL A 249 -7.22 -4.75 -13.01
CA VAL A 249 -7.12 -3.49 -13.77
C VAL A 249 -7.61 -3.67 -15.21
N GLY A 250 -7.36 -4.82 -15.84
CA GLY A 250 -7.82 -5.07 -17.21
C GLY A 250 -9.33 -5.01 -17.35
N GLU A 251 -10.08 -5.57 -16.39
CA GLU A 251 -11.55 -5.52 -16.36
C GLU A 251 -12.06 -4.10 -16.11
N MET A 252 -11.40 -3.35 -15.23
CA MET A 252 -11.72 -1.95 -15.00
C MET A 252 -11.47 -1.10 -16.25
N ASP A 253 -10.35 -1.32 -16.93
CA ASP A 253 -10.00 -0.59 -18.16
C ASP A 253 -10.94 -0.91 -19.31
N ASP A 254 -11.46 -2.16 -19.43
CA ASP A 254 -12.52 -2.50 -20.37
C ASP A 254 -13.77 -1.63 -20.12
N MET A 255 -14.24 -1.53 -18.87
CA MET A 255 -15.40 -0.69 -18.52
C MET A 255 -15.15 0.79 -18.84
N ILE A 256 -13.94 1.30 -18.60
CA ILE A 256 -13.58 2.69 -18.92
C ILE A 256 -13.61 2.89 -20.45
N ALA A 257 -13.01 1.98 -21.21
CA ALA A 257 -12.95 2.04 -22.68
C ALA A 257 -14.32 1.91 -23.34
N GLU A 258 -15.25 1.17 -22.73
CA GLU A 258 -16.64 1.02 -23.17
C GLU A 258 -17.55 2.21 -22.80
N GLY A 259 -16.99 3.23 -22.08
CA GLY A 259 -17.73 4.41 -21.67
C GLY A 259 -18.57 4.23 -20.39
N SER A 260 -18.33 3.17 -19.62
CA SER A 260 -19.07 2.84 -18.39
C SER A 260 -18.41 3.37 -17.11
N ALA A 261 -17.40 4.25 -17.21
CA ALA A 261 -16.66 4.81 -16.06
C ALA A 261 -17.58 5.50 -15.03
N THR A 262 -18.58 6.27 -15.50
CA THR A 262 -19.56 6.93 -14.62
C THR A 262 -20.34 5.91 -13.77
N GLN A 263 -20.78 4.80 -14.37
CA GLN A 263 -21.52 3.76 -13.65
C GLN A 263 -20.65 3.08 -12.60
N LEU A 264 -19.38 2.82 -12.92
CA LEU A 264 -18.38 2.30 -11.99
C LEU A 264 -18.21 3.23 -10.78
N ILE A 265 -18.00 4.53 -11.01
CA ILE A 265 -17.83 5.55 -9.96
C ILE A 265 -19.08 5.56 -9.06
N LEU A 266 -20.27 5.71 -9.64
CA LEU A 266 -21.52 5.81 -8.87
C LEU A 266 -21.83 4.55 -8.07
N ALA A 267 -21.58 3.36 -8.61
CA ALA A 267 -21.77 2.09 -7.90
C ALA A 267 -20.84 1.99 -6.67
N HIS A 268 -19.58 2.36 -6.84
CA HIS A 268 -18.60 2.34 -5.74
C HIS A 268 -18.90 3.39 -4.68
N GLU A 269 -19.30 4.60 -5.07
CA GLU A 269 -19.70 5.65 -4.14
C GLU A 269 -20.96 5.28 -3.35
N ALA A 270 -21.95 4.65 -4.00
CA ALA A 270 -23.14 4.14 -3.33
C ALA A 270 -22.80 3.04 -2.31
N LEU A 271 -21.90 2.12 -2.65
CA LEU A 271 -21.41 1.11 -1.72
C LEU A 271 -20.66 1.73 -0.53
N MET A 272 -19.84 2.73 -0.78
CA MET A 272 -19.11 3.46 0.25
C MET A 272 -20.09 4.17 1.21
N GLU A 273 -21.10 4.85 0.68
CA GLU A 273 -22.11 5.55 1.48
C GLU A 273 -22.93 4.59 2.36
N LYS A 274 -23.32 3.44 1.79
CA LYS A 274 -24.00 2.39 2.55
C LYS A 274 -23.17 1.94 3.77
N ARG A 275 -21.88 1.70 3.58
CA ARG A 275 -20.98 1.27 4.69
C ARG A 275 -20.84 2.34 5.77
N VAL A 276 -20.77 3.62 5.40
CA VAL A 276 -20.74 4.73 6.38
C VAL A 276 -22.06 4.76 7.16
N GLY A 277 -23.20 4.54 6.48
CA GLY A 277 -24.51 4.41 7.09
C GLY A 277 -24.62 3.24 8.08
N ASP A 278 -24.12 2.05 7.69
CA ASP A 278 -24.11 0.86 8.56
C ASP A 278 -23.34 1.14 9.88
N ILE A 279 -22.19 1.83 9.79
CA ILE A 279 -21.41 2.24 10.97
C ILE A 279 -22.19 3.26 11.84
N ALA A 280 -22.84 4.24 11.22
CA ALA A 280 -23.63 5.22 11.96
C ALA A 280 -24.81 4.58 12.71
N GLU A 281 -25.48 3.59 12.09
CA GLU A 281 -26.53 2.82 12.76
C GLU A 281 -25.97 2.00 13.92
N GLU A 282 -24.80 1.37 13.77
CA GLU A 282 -24.16 0.61 14.85
C GLU A 282 -23.83 1.52 16.05
N ILE A 283 -23.26 2.70 15.80
CA ILE A 283 -22.96 3.69 16.82
C ILE A 283 -24.26 4.11 17.55
N THR A 284 -25.33 4.39 16.80
CA THR A 284 -26.61 4.83 17.34
C THR A 284 -27.28 3.77 18.22
N ARG A 285 -27.10 2.48 17.94
CA ARG A 285 -27.60 1.38 18.77
C ARG A 285 -26.88 1.28 20.12
N ARG A 286 -25.63 1.76 20.21
CA ARG A 286 -24.84 1.78 21.45
C ARG A 286 -25.09 3.08 22.21
N LYS A 287 -26.10 3.11 23.08
CA LYS A 287 -26.59 4.32 23.76
C LYS A 287 -25.53 5.05 24.61
N ASP A 288 -24.50 4.36 25.08
CA ASP A 288 -23.47 4.92 25.94
C ASP A 288 -22.34 5.61 25.14
N VAL A 289 -22.30 5.47 23.81
CA VAL A 289 -21.27 6.06 22.96
C VAL A 289 -21.43 7.58 22.90
N ARG A 290 -20.38 8.28 23.32
CA ARG A 290 -20.25 9.74 23.27
C ARG A 290 -19.04 10.19 22.43
N PHE A 291 -18.10 9.30 22.20
CA PHE A 291 -16.87 9.55 21.48
C PHE A 291 -16.69 8.53 20.34
N VAL A 292 -16.69 9.01 19.10
CA VAL A 292 -16.31 8.23 17.93
C VAL A 292 -14.85 8.56 17.62
N MET A 293 -13.95 7.60 17.81
CA MET A 293 -12.49 7.77 17.74
C MET A 293 -11.98 7.20 16.43
N ILE A 294 -11.58 8.05 15.49
CA ILE A 294 -11.16 7.65 14.14
C ILE A 294 -9.65 7.76 13.99
N ALA A 295 -8.95 6.64 13.79
CA ALA A 295 -7.54 6.65 13.45
C ALA A 295 -7.26 5.91 12.16
N GLY A 296 -6.15 6.28 11.53
CA GLY A 296 -5.67 5.63 10.32
C GLY A 296 -4.43 6.32 9.78
N PRO A 297 -3.72 5.66 8.86
CA PRO A 297 -2.47 6.15 8.31
C PRO A 297 -2.68 7.41 7.46
N SER A 298 -1.56 8.07 7.13
CA SER A 298 -1.60 9.27 6.29
C SER A 298 -2.26 8.99 4.94
N SER A 299 -3.08 9.94 4.48
CA SER A 299 -3.84 9.86 3.21
C SER A 299 -4.84 8.71 3.15
N SER A 300 -5.33 8.24 4.30
CA SER A 300 -6.46 7.29 4.37
C SER A 300 -7.82 7.93 4.18
N GLY A 301 -7.93 9.28 4.20
CA GLY A 301 -9.18 10.00 4.06
C GLY A 301 -9.95 10.19 5.37
N LYS A 302 -9.26 10.21 6.54
CA LYS A 302 -9.88 10.39 7.86
C LYS A 302 -10.80 11.59 7.94
N THR A 303 -10.34 12.75 7.48
CA THR A 303 -11.06 14.02 7.60
C THR A 303 -12.36 13.98 6.80
N THR A 304 -12.32 13.58 5.53
CA THR A 304 -13.54 13.44 4.72
C THR A 304 -14.48 12.37 5.28
N PHE A 305 -13.92 11.25 5.75
CA PHE A 305 -14.72 10.19 6.37
C PHE A 305 -15.42 10.67 7.64
N SER A 306 -14.75 11.44 8.51
CA SER A 306 -15.36 11.98 9.73
C SER A 306 -16.56 12.89 9.45
N HIS A 307 -16.48 13.70 8.39
CA HIS A 307 -17.60 14.54 7.93
C HIS A 307 -18.75 13.71 7.33
N ARG A 308 -18.43 12.69 6.48
CA ARG A 308 -19.46 11.79 5.94
C ARG A 308 -20.17 11.02 7.05
N LEU A 309 -19.40 10.47 8.00
CA LEU A 309 -19.97 9.79 9.16
C LEU A 309 -20.83 10.73 10.02
N SER A 310 -20.38 11.96 10.23
CA SER A 310 -21.18 12.98 10.92
C SER A 310 -22.52 13.23 10.22
N THR A 311 -22.53 13.29 8.89
CA THR A 311 -23.77 13.43 8.11
C THR A 311 -24.71 12.24 8.34
N GLN A 312 -24.21 11.02 8.35
CA GLN A 312 -25.01 9.81 8.60
C GLN A 312 -25.51 9.74 10.07
N LEU A 313 -24.67 10.15 11.03
CA LEU A 313 -25.08 10.25 12.44
C LEU A 313 -26.20 11.27 12.63
N MET A 314 -26.18 12.42 11.92
CA MET A 314 -27.29 13.36 11.91
C MET A 314 -28.57 12.75 11.33
N ALA A 315 -28.46 11.97 10.24
CA ALA A 315 -29.59 11.25 9.67
C ALA A 315 -30.18 10.20 10.63
N CYS A 316 -29.35 9.65 11.53
CA CYS A 316 -29.78 8.77 12.63
C CYS A 316 -30.28 9.51 13.88
N GLY A 317 -30.37 10.85 13.86
CA GLY A 317 -30.93 11.68 14.94
C GLY A 317 -29.91 12.12 16.01
N LEU A 318 -28.61 11.89 15.82
CA LEU A 318 -27.56 12.39 16.71
C LEU A 318 -27.08 13.79 16.29
N ARG A 319 -26.37 14.46 17.18
CA ARG A 319 -25.70 15.75 16.91
C ARG A 319 -24.18 15.58 16.98
N PRO A 320 -23.52 15.30 15.86
CA PRO A 320 -22.07 15.09 15.84
C PRO A 320 -21.29 16.40 15.86
N HIS A 321 -20.17 16.40 16.60
CA HIS A 321 -19.21 17.50 16.67
C HIS A 321 -17.85 16.98 16.20
N PRO A 322 -17.42 17.27 14.95
CA PRO A 322 -16.10 16.87 14.45
C PRO A 322 -14.98 17.60 15.18
N ILE A 323 -13.95 16.88 15.62
CA ILE A 323 -12.77 17.41 16.29
C ILE A 323 -11.52 16.73 15.71
N ALA A 324 -10.54 17.54 15.28
CA ALA A 324 -9.22 17.04 14.92
C ALA A 324 -8.32 16.99 16.16
N THR A 325 -7.68 15.86 16.44
CA THR A 325 -6.72 15.76 17.55
C THR A 325 -5.52 16.68 17.37
N ASP A 326 -5.22 17.07 16.14
CA ASP A 326 -4.15 18.01 15.81
C ASP A 326 -4.29 19.34 16.55
N ASN A 327 -5.50 19.71 16.98
CA ASN A 327 -5.74 20.89 17.82
C ASN A 327 -5.13 20.76 19.22
N TYR A 328 -4.78 19.55 19.64
CA TYR A 328 -4.15 19.24 20.92
C TYR A 328 -2.65 19.01 20.83
N PHE A 329 -1.97 19.38 19.73
CA PHE A 329 -0.53 19.40 19.69
C PHE A 329 0.06 20.33 20.77
N ARG A 330 1.18 19.95 21.35
CA ARG A 330 2.03 20.84 22.12
C ARG A 330 2.59 21.94 21.21
N ASN A 331 2.98 23.09 21.79
CA ASN A 331 3.69 24.07 20.98
C ASN A 331 4.96 23.43 20.39
N ARG A 332 5.37 23.89 19.21
CA ARG A 332 6.50 23.30 18.48
C ARG A 332 7.77 23.20 19.32
N GLU A 333 8.03 24.22 20.17
CA GLU A 333 9.21 24.26 21.04
C GLU A 333 9.18 23.19 22.12
N ASP A 334 7.99 22.75 22.53
CA ASP A 334 7.75 21.76 23.60
C ASP A 334 7.65 20.33 23.04
N THR A 335 7.68 20.17 21.71
CA THR A 335 7.59 18.84 21.06
C THR A 335 8.87 18.04 21.30
N PRO A 336 8.79 16.77 21.75
CA PRO A 336 9.95 15.91 21.93
C PRO A 336 10.75 15.75 20.63
N ARG A 337 12.05 15.40 20.79
CA ARG A 337 12.92 15.10 19.66
C ARG A 337 13.18 13.60 19.56
N ASP A 338 13.27 13.12 18.32
CA ASP A 338 13.65 11.74 18.03
C ASP A 338 15.15 11.48 18.30
N ALA A 339 15.60 10.23 18.12
CA ALA A 339 16.99 9.82 18.30
C ALA A 339 17.98 10.57 17.38
N ASN A 340 17.49 11.21 16.30
CA ASN A 340 18.29 11.98 15.36
C ASN A 340 18.26 13.49 15.67
N GLY A 341 17.62 13.90 16.78
CA GLY A 341 17.49 15.29 17.21
C GLY A 341 16.43 16.09 16.43
N GLN A 342 15.62 15.45 15.58
CA GLN A 342 14.49 16.09 14.88
C GLN A 342 13.23 16.06 15.76
N TYR A 343 12.34 17.04 15.58
CA TYR A 343 11.05 17.02 16.28
C TYR A 343 10.24 15.77 15.89
N ASP A 344 9.80 15.01 16.89
CA ASP A 344 8.93 13.84 16.71
C ASP A 344 7.46 14.27 16.76
N PHE A 345 6.94 14.71 15.62
CA PHE A 345 5.52 15.09 15.48
C PHE A 345 4.56 13.90 15.38
N GLU A 346 5.07 12.70 15.11
CA GLU A 346 4.24 11.50 14.95
C GLU A 346 4.08 10.75 16.29
N GLY A 347 4.92 11.01 17.27
CA GLY A 347 4.87 10.37 18.59
C GLY A 347 3.78 10.93 19.48
N LEU A 348 3.23 10.09 20.38
CA LEU A 348 2.21 10.50 21.36
C LEU A 348 2.69 11.67 22.25
N GLY A 349 4.01 11.79 22.50
CA GLY A 349 4.61 12.89 23.25
C GLY A 349 4.45 14.28 22.61
N ALA A 350 4.16 14.36 21.31
CA ALA A 350 3.82 15.61 20.63
C ALA A 350 2.44 16.15 21.01
N MET A 351 1.57 15.28 21.57
CA MET A 351 0.22 15.62 21.96
C MET A 351 0.16 16.07 23.41
N ASP A 352 -0.71 17.03 23.72
CA ASP A 352 -1.06 17.40 25.08
C ASP A 352 -2.18 16.48 25.59
N VAL A 353 -1.80 15.25 25.93
CA VAL A 353 -2.70 14.18 26.38
C VAL A 353 -3.51 14.60 27.62
N GLU A 354 -2.88 15.31 28.56
CA GLU A 354 -3.53 15.76 29.78
C GLU A 354 -4.64 16.78 29.49
N GLN A 355 -4.36 17.76 28.64
CA GLN A 355 -5.37 18.76 28.25
C GLN A 355 -6.52 18.09 27.48
N PHE A 356 -6.23 17.17 26.55
CA PHE A 356 -7.26 16.42 25.83
C PHE A 356 -8.16 15.66 26.81
N ASN A 357 -7.60 14.89 27.73
CA ASN A 357 -8.38 14.10 28.68
C ASN A 357 -9.19 15.00 29.65
N SER A 358 -8.60 16.12 30.09
CA SER A 358 -9.32 17.11 30.92
C SER A 358 -10.54 17.67 30.20
N ASP A 359 -10.37 18.14 28.97
CA ASP A 359 -11.45 18.74 28.16
C ASP A 359 -12.55 17.73 27.85
N MET A 360 -12.19 16.52 27.39
CA MET A 360 -13.15 15.47 27.07
C MET A 360 -13.92 15.00 28.32
N SER A 361 -13.25 14.90 29.47
CA SER A 361 -13.91 14.53 30.73
C SER A 361 -14.88 15.59 31.22
N ARG A 362 -14.57 16.87 31.03
CA ARG A 362 -15.47 18.00 31.35
C ARG A 362 -16.68 18.03 30.44
N LEU A 363 -16.47 17.83 29.12
CA LEU A 363 -17.55 17.72 28.14
C LEU A 363 -18.49 16.55 28.47
N LEU A 364 -17.94 15.39 28.87
CA LEU A 364 -18.76 14.24 29.28
C LEU A 364 -19.66 14.54 30.51
N LYS A 365 -19.21 15.44 31.38
CA LYS A 365 -20.00 15.92 32.52
C LYS A 365 -21.01 17.02 32.16
N GLY A 366 -21.08 17.43 30.91
CA GLY A 366 -21.94 18.53 30.45
C GLY A 366 -21.42 19.94 30.79
N GLU A 367 -20.12 20.05 31.13
CA GLU A 367 -19.47 21.35 31.33
C GLU A 367 -19.16 22.02 29.99
N THR A 368 -19.10 23.36 30.03
CA THR A 368 -18.63 24.13 28.85
C THR A 368 -17.09 24.15 28.81
N VAL A 369 -16.54 23.82 27.67
CA VAL A 369 -15.10 23.83 27.41
C VAL A 369 -14.77 24.82 26.29
N ASP A 370 -13.72 25.60 26.46
CA ASP A 370 -13.13 26.45 25.42
C ASP A 370 -12.21 25.58 24.54
N MET A 371 -12.58 25.39 23.27
CA MET A 371 -11.93 24.43 22.39
C MET A 371 -10.64 25.02 21.81
N PRO A 372 -9.53 24.29 21.88
CA PRO A 372 -8.27 24.73 21.27
C PRO A 372 -8.28 24.63 19.75
N THR A 373 -7.44 25.44 19.12
CA THR A 373 -7.11 25.37 17.69
C THR A 373 -5.60 25.43 17.52
N PHE A 374 -5.00 24.56 16.72
CA PHE A 374 -3.56 24.58 16.50
C PHE A 374 -3.19 25.40 15.25
N ASN A 375 -2.37 26.40 15.42
CA ASN A 375 -1.87 27.24 14.34
C ASN A 375 -0.56 26.64 13.79
N PHE A 376 -0.65 25.85 12.72
CA PHE A 376 0.51 25.18 12.11
C PHE A 376 1.59 26.14 11.60
N LYS A 377 1.23 27.35 11.17
CA LYS A 377 2.20 28.35 10.70
C LYS A 377 3.05 28.88 11.83
N LYS A 378 2.41 29.21 12.95
CA LYS A 378 3.09 29.71 14.15
C LYS A 378 3.68 28.55 15.00
N GLY A 379 3.12 27.34 14.90
CA GLY A 379 3.49 26.19 15.71
C GLY A 379 3.03 26.29 17.16
N VAL A 380 1.86 26.92 17.39
CA VAL A 380 1.32 27.13 18.75
C VAL A 380 -0.18 26.83 18.79
N ARG A 381 -0.65 26.41 19.95
CA ARG A 381 -2.07 26.25 20.26
C ARG A 381 -2.67 27.61 20.64
N GLU A 382 -3.82 27.92 20.08
CA GLU A 382 -4.56 29.17 20.29
C GLU A 382 -5.98 28.85 20.77
N TYR A 383 -6.59 29.76 21.56
CA TYR A 383 -7.98 29.68 21.96
C TYR A 383 -8.74 30.86 21.34
N ASN A 384 -9.62 30.57 20.40
CA ASN A 384 -10.33 31.59 19.62
C ASN A 384 -11.73 31.89 20.17
N GLY A 385 -12.05 31.42 21.39
CA GLY A 385 -13.34 31.60 22.05
C GLY A 385 -14.44 30.66 21.57
N GLU A 386 -14.08 29.60 20.83
CA GLU A 386 -15.01 28.55 20.43
C GLU A 386 -15.34 27.67 21.63
N LYS A 387 -16.59 27.68 22.07
CA LYS A 387 -17.06 26.95 23.26
C LYS A 387 -17.98 25.81 22.87
N LEU A 388 -17.76 24.65 23.49
CA LEU A 388 -18.58 23.46 23.31
C LEU A 388 -19.16 22.99 24.66
N THR A 389 -20.41 22.57 24.63
CA THR A 389 -21.12 21.92 25.75
C THR A 389 -21.89 20.74 25.16
N LEU A 390 -21.76 19.56 25.73
CA LEU A 390 -22.50 18.38 25.25
C LEU A 390 -23.85 18.27 25.98
N GLY A 391 -24.91 18.12 25.20
CA GLY A 391 -26.25 17.76 25.65
C GLY A 391 -26.61 16.31 25.32
N ASP A 392 -27.85 15.94 25.55
CA ASP A 392 -28.37 14.63 25.17
C ASP A 392 -28.40 14.51 23.65
N GLY A 393 -27.87 13.36 23.13
CA GLY A 393 -27.76 13.09 21.70
C GLY A 393 -26.57 13.75 21.01
N ASP A 394 -25.74 14.50 21.72
CA ASP A 394 -24.46 14.98 21.18
C ASP A 394 -23.40 13.89 21.21
N VAL A 395 -22.62 13.81 20.15
CA VAL A 395 -21.50 12.85 20.00
C VAL A 395 -20.27 13.56 19.41
N LEU A 396 -19.11 13.34 19.98
CA LEU A 396 -17.84 13.86 19.46
C LEU A 396 -17.27 12.90 18.42
N VAL A 397 -16.99 13.40 17.21
CA VAL A 397 -16.35 12.64 16.14
C VAL A 397 -14.90 13.11 16.06
N ILE A 398 -14.00 12.35 16.70
CA ILE A 398 -12.61 12.74 16.93
C ILE A 398 -11.73 11.97 15.95
N GLU A 399 -10.96 12.70 15.14
CA GLU A 399 -10.03 12.09 14.19
C GLU A 399 -8.57 12.44 14.48
N GLY A 400 -7.69 11.44 14.36
CA GLY A 400 -6.25 11.62 14.50
C GLY A 400 -5.51 10.30 14.58
N ILE A 401 -4.19 10.35 14.46
CA ILE A 401 -3.36 9.15 14.40
C ILE A 401 -3.35 8.34 15.70
N HIS A 402 -3.56 9.00 16.85
CA HIS A 402 -3.51 8.37 18.19
C HIS A 402 -4.88 7.93 18.72
N CYS A 403 -5.97 8.10 17.97
CA CYS A 403 -7.34 7.82 18.46
C CYS A 403 -7.60 6.35 18.84
N LEU A 404 -6.81 5.40 18.34
CA LEU A 404 -6.89 3.99 18.75
C LEU A 404 -6.06 3.65 19.99
N ASN A 405 -5.08 4.47 20.34
CA ASN A 405 -4.24 4.25 21.53
C ASN A 405 -5.01 4.64 22.80
N ASP A 406 -5.21 3.67 23.70
CA ASP A 406 -5.90 3.92 24.98
C ASP A 406 -5.13 4.86 25.90
N GLU A 407 -3.81 5.01 25.77
CA GLU A 407 -3.03 6.00 26.51
C GLU A 407 -3.43 7.43 26.14
N PHE A 408 -3.80 7.68 24.86
CA PHE A 408 -4.26 8.98 24.41
C PHE A 408 -5.59 9.39 25.07
N SER A 409 -6.50 8.45 25.31
CA SER A 409 -7.83 8.69 25.88
C SER A 409 -8.06 7.92 27.18
N HIS A 410 -7.05 7.90 28.06
CA HIS A 410 -6.99 7.04 29.25
C HIS A 410 -8.08 7.39 30.30
N SER A 411 -8.53 8.64 30.38
CA SER A 411 -9.54 9.06 31.34
C SER A 411 -10.99 8.79 30.90
N LEU A 412 -11.19 8.41 29.63
CA LEU A 412 -12.52 8.19 29.07
C LEU A 412 -12.98 6.75 29.27
N PRO A 413 -14.22 6.51 29.75
CA PRO A 413 -14.77 5.17 29.89
C PRO A 413 -14.77 4.40 28.57
N LYS A 414 -14.46 3.11 28.61
CA LYS A 414 -14.39 2.29 27.37
C LYS A 414 -15.74 2.22 26.66
N GLU A 415 -16.82 2.07 27.41
CA GLU A 415 -18.20 2.01 26.91
C GLU A 415 -18.65 3.30 26.22
N SER A 416 -18.05 4.44 26.55
CA SER A 416 -18.34 5.72 25.91
C SER A 416 -17.63 5.92 24.57
N LYS A 417 -16.74 5.03 24.19
CA LYS A 417 -15.92 5.11 22.96
C LYS A 417 -16.40 4.12 21.90
N TYR A 418 -16.40 4.56 20.64
CA TYR A 418 -16.49 3.72 19.47
C TYR A 418 -15.28 3.99 18.58
N LYS A 419 -14.42 3.01 18.41
CA LYS A 419 -13.13 3.15 17.72
C LYS A 419 -13.21 2.66 16.29
N ILE A 420 -12.74 3.46 15.34
CA ILE A 420 -12.73 3.15 13.91
C ILE A 420 -11.29 3.21 13.39
N TYR A 421 -10.81 2.10 12.83
CA TYR A 421 -9.59 2.10 12.02
C TYR A 421 -9.95 2.32 10.57
N ILE A 422 -9.48 3.42 9.95
CA ILE A 422 -9.68 3.71 8.53
C ILE A 422 -8.35 3.59 7.77
N SER A 423 -8.36 2.83 6.69
CA SER A 423 -7.19 2.71 5.80
C SER A 423 -7.62 2.50 4.36
N CYS A 424 -6.80 2.98 3.43
CA CYS A 424 -6.94 2.67 2.00
C CYS A 424 -6.36 1.27 1.77
N LEU A 425 -7.20 0.26 1.96
CA LEU A 425 -6.85 -1.16 1.80
C LEU A 425 -7.18 -1.58 0.36
N THR A 426 -6.22 -1.35 -0.55
CA THR A 426 -6.39 -1.64 -1.97
C THR A 426 -6.53 -3.14 -2.20
N THR A 427 -7.64 -3.55 -2.80
CA THR A 427 -7.94 -4.94 -3.15
C THR A 427 -7.92 -5.17 -4.67
N LEU A 428 -8.07 -4.13 -5.49
CA LEU A 428 -7.85 -4.24 -6.94
C LEU A 428 -6.38 -4.59 -7.21
N ASN A 429 -6.15 -5.58 -8.04
CA ASN A 429 -4.81 -5.99 -8.50
C ASN A 429 -4.59 -5.66 -9.98
N ILE A 430 -3.32 -5.59 -10.40
CA ILE A 430 -2.97 -5.41 -11.81
C ILE A 430 -3.50 -6.61 -12.61
N ASP A 431 -3.18 -7.81 -12.16
CA ASP A 431 -3.63 -9.11 -12.63
C ASP A 431 -3.56 -10.12 -11.47
N ASP A 432 -3.88 -11.38 -11.70
CA ASP A 432 -3.95 -12.42 -10.66
C ASP A 432 -2.64 -12.61 -9.88
N HIS A 433 -1.48 -12.28 -10.46
CA HIS A 433 -0.18 -12.48 -9.83
C HIS A 433 0.55 -11.19 -9.44
N ASN A 434 0.07 -10.04 -9.94
CA ASN A 434 0.67 -8.73 -9.72
C ASN A 434 -0.26 -7.83 -8.89
N ARG A 435 -0.07 -7.83 -7.59
CA ARG A 435 -0.88 -7.01 -6.68
C ARG A 435 -0.46 -5.54 -6.66
N ILE A 436 -1.39 -4.68 -6.24
CA ILE A 436 -1.14 -3.26 -5.98
C ILE A 436 -0.86 -3.07 -4.48
N PRO A 437 0.33 -2.58 -4.10
CA PRO A 437 0.60 -2.26 -2.71
C PRO A 437 -0.29 -1.11 -2.18
N THR A 438 -0.91 -1.29 -1.04
CA THR A 438 -1.72 -0.24 -0.37
C THR A 438 -0.93 1.04 -0.11
N THR A 439 0.38 0.92 0.09
CA THR A 439 1.30 2.05 0.26
C THR A 439 1.40 2.90 -1.00
N ASP A 440 1.25 2.32 -2.18
CA ASP A 440 1.36 3.05 -3.45
C ASP A 440 0.13 3.94 -3.67
N ALA A 441 -1.07 3.42 -3.47
CA ALA A 441 -2.30 4.21 -3.54
C ALA A 441 -2.26 5.40 -2.58
N ARG A 442 -1.85 5.20 -1.33
CA ARG A 442 -1.72 6.28 -0.34
C ARG A 442 -0.62 7.28 -0.68
N LEU A 443 0.50 6.83 -1.26
CA LEU A 443 1.56 7.73 -1.71
C LEU A 443 1.07 8.61 -2.87
N LEU A 444 0.33 8.06 -3.84
CA LEU A 444 -0.27 8.83 -4.93
C LEU A 444 -1.27 9.88 -4.40
N ARG A 445 -2.17 9.48 -3.49
CA ARG A 445 -3.08 10.41 -2.80
C ARG A 445 -2.32 11.54 -2.11
N ARG A 446 -1.22 11.21 -1.42
CA ARG A 446 -0.41 12.19 -0.69
C ARG A 446 0.32 13.14 -1.63
N ILE A 447 0.90 12.65 -2.74
CA ILE A 447 1.60 13.47 -3.72
C ILE A 447 0.65 14.55 -4.28
N GLU A 448 -0.57 14.17 -4.65
CA GLU A 448 -1.55 15.11 -5.17
C GLU A 448 -1.99 16.13 -4.10
N ARG A 449 -2.42 15.65 -2.94
CA ARG A 449 -2.87 16.53 -1.86
C ARG A 449 -1.77 17.52 -1.44
N ASP A 450 -0.54 17.04 -1.21
CA ASP A 450 0.55 17.88 -0.73
C ASP A 450 0.96 18.91 -1.78
N ALA A 451 0.90 18.57 -3.08
CA ALA A 451 1.14 19.52 -4.16
C ALA A 451 0.05 20.61 -4.23
N ARG A 452 -1.21 20.22 -4.12
CA ARG A 452 -2.37 21.11 -4.23
C ARG A 452 -2.56 22.02 -3.01
N THR A 453 -2.39 21.46 -1.79
CA THR A 453 -2.79 22.16 -0.55
C THR A 453 -1.62 22.61 0.33
N ARG A 454 -0.45 21.98 0.22
CA ARG A 454 0.68 22.18 1.14
C ARG A 454 1.91 22.78 0.47
N GLY A 455 1.90 22.90 -0.85
CA GLY A 455 3.01 23.46 -1.62
C GLY A 455 4.25 22.56 -1.73
N TYR A 456 4.12 21.26 -1.43
CA TYR A 456 5.20 20.27 -1.58
C TYR A 456 5.10 19.56 -2.92
N GLY A 457 6.15 19.61 -3.74
CA GLY A 457 6.22 18.81 -4.97
C GLY A 457 6.44 17.31 -4.68
N ALA A 458 6.25 16.48 -5.73
CA ALA A 458 6.36 15.03 -5.63
C ALA A 458 7.70 14.56 -5.04
N GLN A 459 8.82 15.21 -5.38
CA GLN A 459 10.13 14.89 -4.83
C GLN A 459 10.15 14.99 -3.30
N ALA A 460 9.66 16.11 -2.75
CA ALA A 460 9.64 16.34 -1.30
C ALA A 460 8.73 15.33 -0.59
N THR A 461 7.57 15.02 -1.18
CA THR A 461 6.64 14.02 -0.63
C THR A 461 7.25 12.62 -0.62
N ILE A 462 7.91 12.20 -1.70
CA ILE A 462 8.61 10.89 -1.77
C ILE A 462 9.73 10.84 -0.72
N LYS A 463 10.50 11.92 -0.56
CA LYS A 463 11.58 12.01 0.44
C LYS A 463 11.07 11.85 1.88
N MET A 464 9.92 12.43 2.19
CA MET A 464 9.31 12.34 3.53
C MET A 464 8.63 10.98 3.79
N TRP A 465 8.27 10.23 2.74
CA TRP A 465 7.44 9.02 2.86
C TRP A 465 8.00 7.95 3.82
N PRO A 466 9.32 7.63 3.84
CA PRO A 466 9.86 6.67 4.79
C PRO A 466 9.65 7.06 6.26
N SER A 467 9.74 8.36 6.59
CA SER A 467 9.48 8.85 7.95
C SER A 467 8.02 8.68 8.35
N VAL A 468 7.10 9.01 7.42
CA VAL A 468 5.66 8.79 7.64
C VAL A 468 5.36 7.31 7.90
N ARG A 469 5.96 6.41 7.12
CA ARG A 469 5.79 4.96 7.31
C ARG A 469 6.26 4.49 8.68
N ARG A 470 7.43 4.93 9.14
CA ARG A 470 7.91 4.61 10.50
C ARG A 470 6.93 5.08 11.59
N GLY A 471 6.40 6.31 11.46
CA GLY A 471 5.39 6.82 12.38
C GLY A 471 4.11 5.96 12.41
N GLU A 472 3.65 5.50 11.26
CA GLU A 472 2.49 4.61 11.15
C GLU A 472 2.74 3.25 11.82
N GLU A 473 3.91 2.66 11.60
CA GLU A 473 4.34 1.37 12.18
C GLU A 473 4.46 1.43 13.71
N GLN A 474 4.85 2.57 14.25
CA GLN A 474 5.01 2.77 15.69
C GLN A 474 3.70 3.18 16.39
N ASN A 475 2.88 4.03 15.75
CA ASN A 475 1.81 4.73 16.44
C ASN A 475 0.39 4.34 15.98
N ILE A 476 0.24 3.58 14.89
CA ILE A 476 -1.09 3.24 14.35
C ILE A 476 -1.29 1.73 14.27
N PHE A 477 -0.42 1.00 13.56
CA PHE A 477 -0.62 -0.42 13.29
C PHE A 477 -0.64 -1.31 14.54
N PRO A 478 0.11 -1.04 15.62
CA PRO A 478 0.01 -1.82 16.85
C PRO A 478 -1.37 -1.75 17.51
N TYR A 479 -2.14 -0.70 17.23
CA TYR A 479 -3.44 -0.46 17.85
C TYR A 479 -4.63 -0.81 16.95
N GLN A 480 -4.43 -1.25 15.71
CA GLN A 480 -5.50 -1.48 14.74
C GLN A 480 -6.55 -2.52 15.21
N ASP A 481 -6.13 -3.53 15.98
CA ASP A 481 -7.02 -4.55 16.53
C ASP A 481 -7.89 -4.05 17.69
N SER A 482 -7.56 -2.90 18.29
CA SER A 482 -8.38 -2.26 19.32
C SER A 482 -9.61 -1.55 18.75
N ALA A 483 -9.71 -1.38 17.42
CA ALA A 483 -10.86 -0.76 16.78
C ALA A 483 -12.12 -1.63 16.91
N ASP A 484 -13.29 -1.01 17.09
CA ASP A 484 -14.58 -1.71 17.01
C ASP A 484 -14.86 -2.13 15.56
N THR A 485 -14.53 -1.28 14.59
CA THR A 485 -14.69 -1.58 13.16
C THR A 485 -13.51 -1.10 12.33
N VAL A 486 -13.28 -1.76 11.19
CA VAL A 486 -12.31 -1.35 10.16
C VAL A 486 -13.08 -0.84 8.94
N PHE A 487 -12.77 0.40 8.54
CA PHE A 487 -13.31 0.99 7.33
C PHE A 487 -12.26 1.02 6.22
N ASN A 488 -12.53 0.29 5.15
CA ASN A 488 -11.71 0.37 3.93
C ASN A 488 -12.11 1.59 3.10
N SER A 489 -11.22 2.56 2.99
CA SER A 489 -11.42 3.80 2.23
C SER A 489 -10.95 3.72 0.77
N SER A 490 -10.50 2.55 0.31
CA SER A 490 -10.10 2.36 -1.09
C SER A 490 -11.31 2.40 -2.02
N LEU A 491 -11.15 3.08 -3.14
CA LEU A 491 -12.11 3.11 -4.24
C LEU A 491 -11.44 2.49 -5.47
N ILE A 492 -12.12 1.57 -6.13
CA ILE A 492 -11.52 0.76 -7.20
C ILE A 492 -10.98 1.64 -8.34
N TYR A 493 -11.65 2.76 -8.63
CA TYR A 493 -11.29 3.70 -9.70
C TYR A 493 -10.24 4.75 -9.30
N GLU A 494 -9.79 4.76 -8.03
CA GLU A 494 -8.98 5.87 -7.49
C GLU A 494 -7.65 6.09 -8.20
N THR A 495 -6.96 5.02 -8.62
CA THR A 495 -5.68 5.13 -9.33
C THR A 495 -5.88 5.68 -10.74
N ALA A 496 -6.94 5.27 -11.43
CA ALA A 496 -7.34 5.81 -12.72
C ALA A 496 -7.70 7.30 -12.62
N LEU A 497 -8.40 7.71 -11.56
CA LEU A 497 -8.72 9.10 -11.25
C LEU A 497 -7.48 9.93 -10.90
N LEU A 498 -6.57 9.40 -10.09
CA LEU A 498 -5.36 10.12 -9.67
C LEU A 498 -4.31 10.26 -10.77
N LYS A 499 -4.30 9.35 -11.75
CA LYS A 499 -3.29 9.31 -12.82
C LYS A 499 -3.08 10.67 -13.51
N PRO A 500 -4.09 11.38 -14.03
CA PRO A 500 -3.88 12.64 -14.74
C PRO A 500 -3.30 13.76 -13.85
N TYR A 501 -3.53 13.69 -12.55
CA TYR A 501 -3.04 14.69 -11.59
C TYR A 501 -1.59 14.40 -11.15
N VAL A 502 -1.30 13.14 -10.82
CA VAL A 502 -0.01 12.74 -10.22
C VAL A 502 1.07 12.54 -11.28
N GLN A 503 0.73 12.08 -12.47
CA GLN A 503 1.69 11.77 -13.53
C GLN A 503 2.57 12.99 -13.92
N PRO A 504 2.05 14.19 -14.12
CA PRO A 504 2.86 15.38 -14.38
C PRO A 504 3.81 15.73 -13.22
N LEU A 505 3.35 15.58 -11.97
CA LEU A 505 4.15 15.84 -10.78
C LEU A 505 5.35 14.89 -10.67
N LEU A 506 5.13 13.60 -10.98
CA LEU A 506 6.19 12.60 -10.99
C LEU A 506 7.22 12.82 -12.10
N PHE A 507 6.78 13.29 -13.29
CA PHE A 507 7.72 13.68 -14.36
C PHE A 507 8.59 14.86 -13.97
N GLY A 508 8.13 15.73 -13.06
CA GLY A 508 8.88 16.85 -12.52
C GLY A 508 10.03 16.46 -11.57
N VAL A 509 10.13 15.20 -11.13
CA VAL A 509 11.21 14.74 -10.24
C VAL A 509 12.53 14.65 -11.03
N PRO A 510 13.62 15.33 -10.58
CA PRO A 510 14.88 15.38 -11.30
C PRO A 510 15.54 14.00 -11.42
N ARG A 511 16.11 13.69 -12.58
CA ARG A 511 16.77 12.38 -12.85
C ARG A 511 17.97 12.05 -11.96
N GLY A 512 18.60 13.04 -11.38
CA GLY A 512 19.76 12.87 -10.50
C GLY A 512 19.44 12.82 -9.02
N SER A 513 18.16 12.92 -8.63
CA SER A 513 17.75 12.84 -7.23
C SER A 513 17.56 11.39 -6.78
N ASP A 514 17.69 11.13 -5.48
CA ASP A 514 17.47 9.83 -4.86
C ASP A 514 16.02 9.34 -5.06
N GLU A 515 15.07 10.27 -5.10
CA GLU A 515 13.65 10.02 -5.26
C GLU A 515 13.25 9.61 -6.69
N TYR A 516 14.15 9.81 -7.68
CA TYR A 516 13.86 9.54 -9.08
C TYR A 516 13.50 8.08 -9.36
N LEU A 517 14.15 7.13 -8.68
CA LEU A 517 13.86 5.69 -8.85
C LEU A 517 12.42 5.37 -8.46
N GLU A 518 11.95 5.93 -7.35
CA GLU A 518 10.57 5.73 -6.88
C GLU A 518 9.56 6.45 -7.79
N ALA A 519 9.84 7.69 -8.19
CA ALA A 519 9.01 8.41 -9.15
C ALA A 519 8.88 7.63 -10.48
N LYS A 520 9.98 7.07 -10.97
CA LYS A 520 9.99 6.26 -12.20
C LYS A 520 9.21 4.95 -12.04
N ARG A 521 9.27 4.33 -10.86
CA ARG A 521 8.50 3.13 -10.54
C ARG A 521 7.00 3.43 -10.56
N LEU A 522 6.58 4.52 -9.90
CA LEU A 522 5.19 4.96 -9.88
C LEU A 522 4.67 5.35 -11.28
N LEU A 523 5.49 6.02 -12.10
CA LEU A 523 5.11 6.30 -13.49
C LEU A 523 4.84 5.02 -14.28
N LYS A 524 5.69 3.98 -14.13
CA LYS A 524 5.47 2.70 -14.78
C LYS A 524 4.21 1.97 -14.26
N PHE A 525 3.94 2.12 -12.98
CA PHE A 525 2.72 1.59 -12.37
C PHE A 525 1.48 2.27 -12.95
N LEU A 526 1.48 3.60 -13.05
CA LEU A 526 0.36 4.36 -13.63
C LEU A 526 0.10 4.05 -15.12
N ASP A 527 1.09 3.53 -15.84
CA ASP A 527 0.93 3.13 -17.24
C ASP A 527 -0.10 1.99 -17.45
N TYR A 528 -0.45 1.26 -16.41
CA TYR A 528 -1.44 0.17 -16.49
C TYR A 528 -2.90 0.66 -16.51
N PHE A 529 -3.17 1.88 -16.11
CA PHE A 529 -4.51 2.40 -15.92
C PHE A 529 -4.91 3.34 -17.05
N LEU A 530 -6.12 3.20 -17.55
CA LEU A 530 -6.77 4.27 -18.31
C LEU A 530 -7.17 5.42 -17.36
N PRO A 531 -7.04 6.69 -17.78
CA PRO A 531 -7.42 7.80 -16.92
C PRO A 531 -8.95 7.98 -16.89
N VAL A 532 -9.45 8.39 -15.72
CA VAL A 532 -10.85 8.77 -15.51
C VAL A 532 -10.91 10.23 -15.09
N PRO A 533 -11.78 11.06 -15.70
CA PRO A 533 -11.97 12.45 -15.30
C PRO A 533 -12.70 12.55 -13.95
N ALA A 534 -12.50 13.68 -13.24
CA ALA A 534 -13.14 13.89 -11.94
C ALA A 534 -14.58 14.39 -12.03
N ASP A 535 -15.09 14.68 -13.22
CA ASP A 535 -16.39 15.34 -13.43
C ASP A 535 -17.55 14.55 -12.80
N ASP A 536 -17.53 13.23 -12.94
CA ASP A 536 -18.58 12.34 -12.43
C ASP A 536 -18.40 11.91 -10.97
N VAL A 537 -17.29 12.31 -10.35
CA VAL A 537 -17.05 11.99 -8.93
C VAL A 537 -17.89 12.90 -8.04
N PRO A 538 -18.75 12.36 -7.15
CA PRO A 538 -19.58 13.17 -6.26
C PRO A 538 -18.75 14.15 -5.42
N GLN A 539 -19.31 15.33 -5.13
CA GLN A 539 -18.62 16.34 -4.31
C GLN A 539 -18.42 15.88 -2.85
N THR A 540 -19.18 14.88 -2.40
CA THR A 540 -19.06 14.24 -1.09
C THR A 540 -18.05 13.09 -1.08
N SER A 541 -17.51 12.71 -2.24
CA SER A 541 -16.56 11.61 -2.36
C SER A 541 -15.30 11.86 -1.51
N LEU A 542 -14.79 10.79 -0.92
CA LEU A 542 -13.51 10.80 -0.22
C LEU A 542 -12.36 11.23 -1.16
N MET A 543 -12.45 10.92 -2.45
CA MET A 543 -11.44 11.31 -3.42
C MET A 543 -11.32 12.83 -3.61
N ARG A 544 -12.36 13.59 -3.30
CA ARG A 544 -12.32 15.05 -3.37
C ARG A 544 -11.35 15.69 -2.37
N GLU A 545 -11.01 15.01 -1.28
CA GLU A 545 -9.91 15.42 -0.40
C GLU A 545 -8.59 15.53 -1.17
N PHE A 546 -8.38 14.67 -2.16
CA PHE A 546 -7.15 14.59 -2.93
C PHE A 546 -7.21 15.43 -4.21
N VAL A 547 -8.22 15.23 -5.06
CA VAL A 547 -8.31 15.91 -6.36
C VAL A 547 -8.99 17.28 -6.32
N GLY A 548 -9.55 17.67 -5.16
CA GLY A 548 -10.25 18.94 -5.01
C GLY A 548 -11.71 18.92 -5.46
N GLY A 549 -12.39 20.08 -5.34
CA GLY A 549 -13.79 20.24 -5.74
C GLY A 549 -14.81 19.58 -4.79
N GLY A 550 -14.40 19.22 -3.57
CA GLY A 550 -15.30 18.69 -2.53
C GLY A 550 -16.03 19.78 -1.75
N ILE A 551 -17.12 19.38 -1.10
CA ILE A 551 -17.90 20.28 -0.20
C ILE A 551 -17.27 20.39 1.18
N TYR A 552 -16.48 19.40 1.60
CA TYR A 552 -15.82 19.39 2.90
C TYR A 552 -14.52 20.19 2.84
N LYS A 553 -14.30 21.03 3.86
CA LYS A 553 -13.02 21.75 4.02
C LYS A 553 -12.03 20.80 4.70
N THR A 554 -11.01 20.38 3.97
CA THR A 554 -9.98 19.43 4.40
C THR A 554 -8.60 20.06 4.35
#